data_df12194089ab884bcc948107af364aec
#
_entry.id   df12194089ab884bcc948107af364aec
#
_cell.length_a   1.000
_cell.length_b   1.000
_cell.length_c   1.000
_cell.angle_alpha   90.00
_cell.angle_beta   90.00
_cell.angle_gamma   90.00
#
_symmetry.space_group_name_H-M   'P 1'
#
loop_
_entity.id
_entity.type
_entity.pdbx_description
1 polymer ?
#
loop_
_entity_poly.entity_id
_entity_poly.type
_entity_poly.pdbx_seq_one_letter_code
_entity_poly.pdbx_strand_id
1 'polypeptide(L)'
;MTSRRWASLALGAVLLLAACGGSEPAATAGSPDDPDPARVGPQGRVAQFVVSCEVSHIGFDDPIVLPDQPGASHQHQFFGNVATDATPDYDRALAANTSCDQRLDTASYWSPTLLDATGQRIDAVGFTGYYRPGSGVAPEDVVAYPAGMMIVAGDSAATAPQGQDVIAWGCGSGAGRADRPPECPDGSTLRLWITFPDCWDQSRLTSFGTGAHMRYSSEGCPPTHLTPLPQLQMAIDFPAVAPEGLSLSSGSIDSAHADFWNTWDQDKLEREVALCLNRDLVCGLSS
;
A
#
# COMPACT_ATOMS: atom_id res chain seq x y z
N MET A 1 -55.32 -10.85 -81.30
CA MET A 1 -53.98 -11.10 -81.51
C MET A 1 -53.22 -10.35 -80.45
N THR A 2 -52.89 -11.02 -79.43
CA THR A 2 -52.61 -10.48 -78.13
C THR A 2 -51.10 -10.39 -77.84
N SER A 3 -50.64 -9.20 -77.67
CA SER A 3 -49.26 -8.88 -77.24
C SER A 3 -49.11 -9.01 -75.73
N ARG A 4 -48.30 -9.93 -75.27
CA ARG A 4 -47.89 -10.02 -73.81
C ARG A 4 -46.61 -9.21 -73.57
N ARG A 5 -46.71 -8.22 -72.73
CA ARG A 5 -45.57 -7.44 -72.21
C ARG A 5 -44.99 -8.24 -71.01
N TRP A 6 -43.69 -8.49 -71.03
CA TRP A 6 -42.93 -9.00 -69.93
C TRP A 6 -42.39 -7.83 -69.06
N ALA A 7 -42.76 -7.84 -67.79
CA ALA A 7 -42.21 -6.89 -66.84
C ALA A 7 -40.99 -7.55 -66.15
N SER A 8 -39.84 -6.91 -66.32
CA SER A 8 -38.61 -7.30 -65.63
C SER A 8 -38.63 -6.74 -64.18
N LEU A 9 -38.62 -7.62 -63.21
CA LEU A 9 -38.39 -7.25 -61.80
C LEU A 9 -36.88 -7.19 -61.59
N ALA A 10 -36.36 -6.02 -61.24
CA ALA A 10 -35.01 -5.85 -60.77
C ALA A 10 -35.01 -6.11 -59.23
N LEU A 11 -34.32 -7.15 -58.80
CA LEU A 11 -34.07 -7.45 -57.38
C LEU A 11 -32.89 -6.60 -56.95
N GLY A 12 -33.15 -5.57 -56.16
CA GLY A 12 -32.10 -4.80 -55.46
C GLY A 12 -31.60 -5.57 -54.23
N ALA A 13 -30.36 -6.03 -54.25
CA ALA A 13 -29.70 -6.59 -53.08
C ALA A 13 -29.26 -5.45 -52.17
N VAL A 14 -29.89 -5.32 -51.01
CA VAL A 14 -29.46 -4.45 -49.92
C VAL A 14 -28.37 -5.17 -49.15
N LEU A 15 -27.11 -4.76 -49.29
CA LEU A 15 -26.02 -5.16 -48.41
C LEU A 15 -26.18 -4.47 -47.03
N LEU A 16 -26.59 -5.22 -46.04
CA LEU A 16 -26.50 -4.79 -44.64
C LEU A 16 -25.04 -4.96 -44.18
N LEU A 17 -24.30 -3.86 -44.09
CA LEU A 17 -23.03 -3.80 -43.37
C LEU A 17 -23.32 -3.83 -41.87
N ALA A 18 -23.15 -4.99 -41.26
CA ALA A 18 -23.12 -5.13 -39.82
C ALA A 18 -21.82 -4.50 -39.27
N ALA A 19 -21.92 -3.28 -38.77
CA ALA A 19 -20.86 -2.67 -38.01
C ALA A 19 -20.81 -3.40 -36.65
N CYS A 20 -19.81 -4.27 -36.45
CA CYS A 20 -19.43 -4.75 -35.13
C CYS A 20 -18.82 -3.57 -34.33
N GLY A 21 -19.68 -2.78 -33.71
CA GLY A 21 -19.29 -1.86 -32.66
C GLY A 21 -18.94 -2.67 -31.44
N GLY A 22 -17.65 -2.93 -31.19
CA GLY A 22 -17.18 -3.38 -29.91
C GLY A 22 -17.47 -2.28 -28.90
N SER A 23 -18.44 -2.51 -28.04
CA SER A 23 -18.64 -1.68 -26.86
C SER A 23 -17.45 -1.94 -25.94
N GLU A 24 -16.51 -1.01 -25.85
CA GLU A 24 -15.61 -0.94 -24.70
C GLU A 24 -16.49 -0.88 -23.45
N PRO A 25 -16.21 -1.69 -22.40
CA PRO A 25 -16.92 -1.55 -21.15
C PRO A 25 -16.70 -0.11 -20.66
N ALA A 26 -17.78 0.65 -20.54
CA ALA A 26 -17.74 1.96 -19.92
C ALA A 26 -17.14 1.76 -18.53
N ALA A 27 -16.00 2.42 -18.27
CA ALA A 27 -15.47 2.52 -16.93
C ALA A 27 -16.59 3.07 -16.05
N THR A 28 -17.06 2.28 -15.10
CA THR A 28 -18.00 2.73 -14.06
C THR A 28 -17.31 3.87 -13.34
N ALA A 29 -17.84 5.07 -13.47
CA ALA A 29 -17.38 6.21 -12.69
C ALA A 29 -17.45 5.81 -11.21
N GLY A 30 -16.36 5.97 -10.48
CA GLY A 30 -16.29 5.69 -9.05
C GLY A 30 -17.41 6.45 -8.31
N SER A 31 -17.79 5.94 -7.14
CA SER A 31 -18.72 6.63 -6.26
C SER A 31 -18.21 8.05 -5.97
N PRO A 32 -19.09 9.07 -5.85
CA PRO A 32 -18.69 10.40 -5.40
C PRO A 32 -17.93 10.40 -4.06
N ASP A 33 -18.14 9.37 -3.25
CA ASP A 33 -17.48 9.19 -1.95
C ASP A 33 -16.11 8.49 -2.05
N ASP A 34 -15.77 7.94 -3.22
CA ASP A 34 -14.49 7.29 -3.53
C ASP A 34 -14.18 7.50 -5.02
N PRO A 35 -13.79 8.71 -5.41
CA PRO A 35 -13.47 9.03 -6.80
C PRO A 35 -12.28 8.20 -7.28
N ASP A 36 -12.27 7.87 -8.57
CA ASP A 36 -11.08 7.30 -9.20
C ASP A 36 -9.87 8.23 -8.95
N PRO A 37 -8.69 7.67 -8.65
CA PRO A 37 -7.52 8.48 -8.34
C PRO A 37 -7.17 9.43 -9.48
N ALA A 38 -6.79 10.66 -9.13
CA ALA A 38 -6.29 11.61 -10.11
C ALA A 38 -5.05 11.04 -10.80
N ARG A 39 -5.12 10.84 -12.11
CA ARG A 39 -4.04 10.25 -12.89
C ARG A 39 -3.09 11.33 -13.39
N VAL A 40 -1.89 11.33 -12.84
CA VAL A 40 -0.79 12.13 -13.35
C VAL A 40 0.20 11.20 -14.02
N GLY A 41 0.42 11.34 -15.32
CA GLY A 41 1.39 10.51 -16.05
C GLY A 41 2.78 10.50 -15.42
N PRO A 42 3.67 9.58 -15.82
CA PRO A 42 4.89 9.24 -15.08
C PRO A 42 5.88 10.39 -14.90
N GLN A 43 5.90 11.39 -15.74
CA GLN A 43 6.74 12.60 -15.62
C GLN A 43 8.13 12.37 -14.97
N GLY A 44 8.77 11.23 -15.28
CA GLY A 44 10.02 10.79 -14.68
C GLY A 44 9.90 10.22 -13.26
N ARG A 45 8.69 9.94 -12.78
CA ARG A 45 8.43 9.29 -11.48
C ARG A 45 8.08 7.81 -11.70
N VAL A 46 8.34 7.00 -10.68
CA VAL A 46 7.91 5.60 -10.63
C VAL A 46 6.39 5.54 -10.53
N ALA A 47 5.76 4.61 -11.24
CA ALA A 47 4.34 4.31 -11.09
C ALA A 47 3.98 4.11 -9.61
N GLN A 48 2.89 4.70 -9.17
CA GLN A 48 2.45 4.55 -7.77
C GLN A 48 1.00 4.96 -7.58
N PHE A 49 0.36 4.41 -6.56
CA PHE A 49 -0.76 5.07 -5.89
C PHE A 49 -0.39 5.36 -4.43
N VAL A 50 -1.02 6.36 -3.87
CA VAL A 50 -0.65 6.92 -2.57
C VAL A 50 -1.90 7.07 -1.72
N VAL A 51 -1.78 6.73 -0.44
CA VAL A 51 -2.80 6.97 0.57
C VAL A 51 -2.20 7.76 1.72
N SER A 52 -2.99 8.62 2.34
CA SER A 52 -2.60 9.36 3.53
C SER A 52 -3.58 9.07 4.65
N CYS A 53 -3.06 8.74 5.82
CA CYS A 53 -3.89 8.39 6.97
C CYS A 53 -3.46 9.18 8.21
N GLU A 54 -4.39 9.44 9.09
CA GLU A 54 -4.11 9.92 10.43
C GLU A 54 -3.86 8.73 11.37
N VAL A 55 -3.31 9.00 12.56
CA VAL A 55 -3.25 8.00 13.63
C VAL A 55 -4.67 7.60 13.99
N SER A 56 -5.01 6.33 13.85
CA SER A 56 -6.32 5.81 14.23
C SER A 56 -6.43 5.57 15.73
N HIS A 57 -5.42 4.95 16.31
CA HIS A 57 -5.33 4.69 17.77
C HIS A 57 -3.91 4.27 18.17
N ILE A 58 -3.70 4.14 19.47
CA ILE A 58 -2.48 3.62 20.10
C ILE A 58 -2.88 2.39 20.92
N GLY A 59 -2.12 1.31 20.79
CA GLY A 59 -2.42 0.04 21.47
C GLY A 59 -1.18 -0.78 21.78
N PHE A 60 -1.37 -1.87 22.52
CA PHE A 60 -0.35 -2.87 22.84
C PHE A 60 -0.66 -4.20 22.17
N ASP A 61 -1.30 -4.13 21.02
CA ASP A 61 -1.79 -5.26 20.25
C ASP A 61 -0.95 -5.49 19.00
N ASP A 62 -0.91 -6.74 18.55
CA ASP A 62 -0.27 -7.17 17.33
C ASP A 62 -0.98 -8.42 16.77
N PRO A 63 -1.94 -8.27 15.85
CA PRO A 63 -2.66 -9.40 15.30
C PRO A 63 -1.82 -10.32 14.41
N ILE A 64 -0.61 -9.92 14.01
CA ILE A 64 0.28 -10.74 13.17
C ILE A 64 1.21 -11.60 14.02
N VAL A 65 1.92 -10.99 14.96
CA VAL A 65 2.97 -11.67 15.74
C VAL A 65 2.41 -12.29 17.02
N LEU A 66 1.42 -11.64 17.65
CA LEU A 66 0.80 -12.07 18.91
C LEU A 66 -0.74 -12.17 18.77
N PRO A 67 -1.25 -12.95 17.79
CA PRO A 67 -2.68 -13.06 17.56
C PRO A 67 -3.40 -13.56 18.82
N ASP A 68 -4.58 -12.99 19.09
CA ASP A 68 -5.44 -13.32 20.23
C ASP A 68 -4.79 -13.13 21.62
N GLN A 69 -3.75 -12.27 21.70
CA GLN A 69 -3.06 -11.95 22.94
C GLN A 69 -3.14 -10.44 23.22
N PRO A 70 -4.29 -9.91 23.65
CA PRO A 70 -4.46 -8.47 23.85
C PRO A 70 -3.50 -7.93 24.91
N GLY A 71 -2.87 -6.81 24.61
CA GLY A 71 -1.92 -6.13 25.49
C GLY A 71 -0.56 -6.82 25.64
N ALA A 72 -0.25 -7.84 24.83
CA ALA A 72 0.99 -8.60 24.95
C ALA A 72 2.16 -8.03 24.14
N SER A 73 1.89 -7.11 23.21
CA SER A 73 2.91 -6.47 22.38
C SER A 73 3.54 -5.25 23.08
N HIS A 74 4.64 -4.73 22.49
CA HIS A 74 5.06 -3.36 22.77
C HIS A 74 4.03 -2.37 22.21
N GLN A 75 4.13 -1.11 22.57
CA GLN A 75 3.16 -0.12 22.15
C GLN A 75 3.32 0.19 20.66
N HIS A 76 2.23 0.10 19.91
CA HIS A 76 2.13 0.50 18.51
C HIS A 76 1.28 1.75 18.34
N GLN A 77 1.57 2.52 17.29
CA GLN A 77 0.66 3.47 16.71
C GLN A 77 0.08 2.87 15.43
N PHE A 78 -1.25 2.94 15.31
CA PHE A 78 -2.00 2.37 14.21
C PHE A 78 -2.49 3.48 13.28
N PHE A 79 -2.55 3.17 11.99
CA PHE A 79 -3.06 4.03 10.93
C PHE A 79 -4.05 3.23 10.10
N GLY A 80 -4.95 3.92 9.42
CA GLY A 80 -5.99 3.28 8.60
C GLY A 80 -7.10 2.71 9.46
N ASN A 81 -7.25 1.41 9.48
CA ASN A 81 -8.35 0.71 10.17
C ASN A 81 -8.50 1.14 11.64
N VAL A 82 -9.74 1.50 12.03
CA VAL A 82 -10.00 1.97 13.41
C VAL A 82 -10.39 0.84 14.37
N ALA A 83 -10.54 -0.40 13.88
CA ALA A 83 -10.98 -1.55 14.66
C ALA A 83 -9.90 -2.62 14.86
N THR A 84 -8.67 -2.35 14.45
CA THR A 84 -7.55 -3.29 14.62
C THR A 84 -7.23 -3.46 16.10
N ASP A 85 -7.23 -4.69 16.55
CA ASP A 85 -6.80 -5.12 17.89
C ASP A 85 -6.04 -6.45 17.78
N ALA A 86 -5.77 -7.14 18.88
CA ALA A 86 -5.04 -8.41 18.88
C ALA A 86 -5.76 -9.55 18.13
N THR A 87 -7.05 -9.42 17.84
CA THR A 87 -7.83 -10.47 17.18
C THR A 87 -7.87 -10.26 15.66
N PRO A 88 -7.27 -11.14 14.85
CA PRO A 88 -7.22 -11.02 13.39
C PRO A 88 -8.57 -11.43 12.73
N ASP A 89 -9.64 -10.68 13.03
CA ASP A 89 -10.96 -10.87 12.44
C ASP A 89 -11.07 -10.04 11.15
N TYR A 90 -10.88 -10.69 10.00
CA TYR A 90 -10.89 -10.06 8.69
C TYR A 90 -12.23 -9.38 8.36
N ASP A 91 -13.35 -10.05 8.62
CA ASP A 91 -14.69 -9.52 8.28
C ASP A 91 -15.01 -8.26 9.10
N ARG A 92 -14.63 -8.26 10.37
CA ARG A 92 -14.74 -7.08 11.24
C ARG A 92 -13.85 -5.95 10.77
N ALA A 93 -12.62 -6.24 10.40
CA ALA A 93 -11.67 -5.23 9.91
C ALA A 93 -12.13 -4.64 8.57
N LEU A 94 -12.59 -5.46 7.62
CA LEU A 94 -13.12 -5.01 6.33
C LEU A 94 -14.34 -4.09 6.50
N ALA A 95 -15.20 -4.37 7.48
CA ALA A 95 -16.41 -3.59 7.75
C ALA A 95 -16.16 -2.32 8.59
N ALA A 96 -14.94 -2.11 9.07
CA ALA A 96 -14.61 -0.97 9.93
C ALA A 96 -14.43 0.32 9.13
N ASN A 97 -14.44 1.46 9.84
CA ASN A 97 -14.04 2.74 9.28
C ASN A 97 -12.50 2.82 9.20
N THR A 98 -12.03 3.80 8.45
CA THR A 98 -10.62 4.11 8.28
C THR A 98 -10.30 5.56 8.61
N SER A 99 -9.06 5.83 9.01
CA SER A 99 -8.53 7.18 9.15
C SER A 99 -7.84 7.67 7.86
N CYS A 100 -7.87 6.88 6.78
CA CYS A 100 -7.27 7.24 5.50
C CYS A 100 -8.16 8.18 4.69
N ASP A 101 -7.53 8.94 3.79
CA ASP A 101 -8.18 9.80 2.81
C ASP A 101 -8.99 9.01 1.77
N GLN A 102 -8.64 7.74 1.56
CA GLN A 102 -9.38 6.80 0.73
C GLN A 102 -10.27 5.93 1.62
N ARG A 103 -11.58 6.11 1.53
CA ARG A 103 -12.55 5.44 2.43
C ARG A 103 -12.61 3.92 2.31
N LEU A 104 -12.24 3.38 1.16
CA LEU A 104 -12.18 1.95 0.90
C LEU A 104 -10.80 1.35 1.20
N ASP A 105 -9.85 2.18 1.65
CA ASP A 105 -8.63 1.71 2.32
C ASP A 105 -8.93 1.48 3.80
N THR A 106 -9.46 0.31 4.10
CA THR A 106 -9.65 -0.17 5.47
C THR A 106 -8.48 -1.04 5.93
N ALA A 107 -7.34 -1.01 5.22
CA ALA A 107 -6.12 -1.70 5.65
C ALA A 107 -5.62 -1.17 6.99
N SER A 108 -4.96 -2.05 7.70
CA SER A 108 -4.29 -1.71 8.95
C SER A 108 -2.80 -1.57 8.72
N TYR A 109 -2.26 -0.47 9.21
CA TYR A 109 -0.83 -0.18 9.22
C TYR A 109 -0.42 0.14 10.63
N TRP A 110 0.69 -0.41 11.13
CA TRP A 110 1.19 -0.04 12.45
C TRP A 110 2.71 -0.13 12.54
N SER A 111 3.24 0.60 13.48
CA SER A 111 4.67 0.60 13.81
C SER A 111 4.85 0.87 15.30
N PRO A 112 6.01 0.50 15.90
CA PRO A 112 6.35 0.89 17.26
C PRO A 112 6.24 2.40 17.46
N THR A 113 5.77 2.83 18.63
CA THR A 113 5.76 4.24 18.98
C THR A 113 7.16 4.78 19.16
N LEU A 114 7.40 6.00 18.66
CA LEU A 114 8.65 6.73 18.93
C LEU A 114 8.62 7.30 20.34
N LEU A 115 9.74 7.20 21.04
CA LEU A 115 9.92 7.68 22.40
C LEU A 115 11.07 8.67 22.46
N ASP A 116 10.92 9.73 23.26
CA ASP A 116 11.99 10.69 23.54
C ASP A 116 13.01 10.14 24.56
N ALA A 117 14.04 10.92 24.84
CA ALA A 117 15.09 10.56 25.81
C ALA A 117 14.58 10.32 27.24
N THR A 118 13.37 10.75 27.57
CA THR A 118 12.72 10.51 28.88
C THR A 118 11.79 9.30 28.86
N GLY A 119 11.61 8.65 27.70
CA GLY A 119 10.68 7.56 27.49
C GLY A 119 9.24 8.00 27.25
N GLN A 120 9.01 9.30 27.02
CA GLN A 120 7.68 9.79 26.65
C GLN A 120 7.42 9.56 25.16
N ARG A 121 6.17 9.17 24.85
CA ARG A 121 5.73 8.94 23.49
C ARG A 121 5.71 10.24 22.69
N ILE A 122 6.21 10.15 21.46
CA ILE A 122 6.09 11.17 20.43
C ILE A 122 5.06 10.67 19.41
N ASP A 123 3.92 11.34 19.34
CA ASP A 123 2.86 10.96 18.41
C ASP A 123 3.23 11.33 16.97
N ALA A 124 2.95 10.45 16.02
CA ALA A 124 3.06 10.77 14.61
C ALA A 124 2.07 11.87 14.22
N VAL A 125 2.50 12.77 13.33
CA VAL A 125 1.68 13.86 12.79
C VAL A 125 1.20 13.60 11.37
N GLY A 126 1.60 12.48 10.78
CA GLY A 126 1.16 12.06 9.46
C GLY A 126 1.69 10.67 9.08
N PHE A 127 0.94 10.03 8.20
CA PHE A 127 1.31 8.77 7.57
C PHE A 127 1.03 8.86 6.08
N THR A 128 1.95 8.35 5.26
CA THR A 128 1.75 8.17 3.83
C THR A 128 2.18 6.78 3.41
N GLY A 129 1.27 6.02 2.82
CA GLY A 129 1.54 4.74 2.18
C GLY A 129 1.77 4.93 0.68
N TYR A 130 2.95 4.56 0.19
CA TYR A 130 3.28 4.54 -1.23
C TYR A 130 3.26 3.10 -1.71
N TYR A 131 2.46 2.79 -2.70
CA TYR A 131 2.41 1.49 -3.35
C TYR A 131 3.04 1.60 -4.73
N ARG A 132 4.10 0.84 -4.99
CA ARG A 132 4.94 0.95 -6.19
C ARG A 132 5.32 -0.44 -6.72
N PRO A 133 5.72 -0.56 -7.98
CA PRO A 133 6.49 -1.73 -8.41
C PRO A 133 7.81 -1.79 -7.66
N GLY A 134 8.22 -2.99 -7.25
CA GLY A 134 9.51 -3.20 -6.60
C GLY A 134 10.70 -3.11 -7.56
N SER A 135 11.91 -3.23 -7.02
CA SER A 135 13.14 -3.12 -7.81
C SER A 135 13.24 -4.20 -8.89
N GLY A 136 13.34 -3.79 -10.15
CA GLY A 136 13.42 -4.70 -11.30
C GLY A 136 12.12 -5.44 -11.63
N VAL A 137 11.00 -5.04 -11.01
CA VAL A 137 9.66 -5.54 -11.32
C VAL A 137 9.03 -4.65 -12.39
N ALA A 138 8.54 -5.25 -13.48
CA ALA A 138 7.81 -4.51 -14.49
C ALA A 138 6.42 -4.09 -13.93
N PRO A 139 6.00 -2.83 -14.09
CA PRO A 139 4.74 -2.34 -13.53
C PRO A 139 3.53 -3.18 -13.93
N GLU A 140 3.49 -3.69 -15.16
CA GLU A 140 2.41 -4.52 -15.70
C GLU A 140 2.31 -5.92 -15.07
N ASP A 141 3.36 -6.40 -14.41
CA ASP A 141 3.41 -7.72 -13.79
C ASP A 141 2.88 -7.69 -12.34
N VAL A 142 2.75 -6.51 -11.74
CA VAL A 142 2.28 -6.36 -10.37
C VAL A 142 0.82 -6.77 -10.26
N VAL A 143 0.51 -7.67 -9.31
CA VAL A 143 -0.87 -8.06 -8.98
C VAL A 143 -1.26 -7.54 -7.60
N ALA A 144 -2.55 -7.32 -7.36
CA ALA A 144 -3.03 -6.82 -6.07
C ALA A 144 -2.71 -7.80 -4.93
N TYR A 145 -2.54 -7.28 -3.72
CA TYR A 145 -2.45 -8.12 -2.53
C TYR A 145 -3.70 -8.99 -2.39
N PRO A 146 -3.55 -10.29 -2.07
CA PRO A 146 -4.71 -11.10 -1.69
C PRO A 146 -5.40 -10.54 -0.45
N ALA A 147 -6.72 -10.70 -0.40
CA ALA A 147 -7.52 -10.34 0.77
C ALA A 147 -6.99 -11.00 2.06
N GLY A 148 -6.84 -10.23 3.12
CA GLY A 148 -6.37 -10.70 4.41
C GLY A 148 -4.86 -10.95 4.51
N MET A 149 -4.07 -10.60 3.51
CA MET A 149 -2.60 -10.76 3.57
C MET A 149 -2.01 -9.91 4.70
N MET A 150 -1.08 -10.50 5.45
CA MET A 150 -0.37 -9.89 6.57
C MET A 150 1.13 -9.93 6.32
N ILE A 151 1.80 -8.79 6.42
CA ILE A 151 3.22 -8.64 6.11
C ILE A 151 3.91 -7.82 7.21
N VAL A 152 5.08 -8.28 7.63
CA VAL A 152 5.99 -7.55 8.53
C VAL A 152 7.19 -7.07 7.73
N ALA A 153 7.61 -5.84 7.94
CA ALA A 153 8.82 -5.24 7.37
C ALA A 153 9.75 -4.78 8.48
N GLY A 154 11.05 -5.03 8.31
CA GLY A 154 12.05 -4.77 9.33
C GLY A 154 12.17 -5.89 10.36
N ASP A 155 13.04 -5.68 11.34
CA ASP A 155 13.36 -6.65 12.40
C ASP A 155 13.26 -5.96 13.78
N SER A 156 12.24 -6.33 14.57
CA SER A 156 12.02 -5.81 15.92
C SER A 156 13.14 -6.18 16.91
N ALA A 157 13.98 -7.14 16.58
CA ALA A 157 15.13 -7.57 17.38
C ALA A 157 16.46 -6.98 16.90
N ALA A 158 16.46 -6.11 15.88
CA ALA A 158 17.68 -5.53 15.36
C ALA A 158 18.40 -4.65 16.38
N THR A 159 19.71 -4.81 16.45
CA THR A 159 20.61 -4.05 17.34
C THR A 159 21.62 -3.19 16.57
N ALA A 160 21.47 -3.13 15.26
CA ALA A 160 22.25 -2.34 14.32
C ALA A 160 21.35 -1.88 13.16
N PRO A 161 21.74 -0.84 12.40
CA PRO A 161 20.97 -0.38 11.24
C PRO A 161 20.65 -1.49 10.24
N GLN A 162 19.42 -1.51 9.73
CA GLN A 162 18.90 -2.59 8.88
C GLN A 162 19.10 -2.36 7.37
N GLY A 163 19.77 -1.26 7.00
CA GLY A 163 19.89 -0.84 5.60
C GLY A 163 18.78 0.12 5.18
N GLN A 164 19.17 1.16 4.41
CA GLN A 164 18.27 2.26 4.04
C GLN A 164 17.23 1.89 2.98
N ASP A 165 17.37 0.76 2.36
CA ASP A 165 16.40 0.12 1.46
C ASP A 165 15.21 -0.50 2.22
N VAL A 166 15.41 -0.83 3.50
CA VAL A 166 14.35 -1.36 4.37
C VAL A 166 13.91 -0.31 5.38
N ILE A 167 14.85 0.21 6.20
CA ILE A 167 14.58 1.22 7.24
C ILE A 167 15.46 2.43 6.98
N ALA A 168 14.85 3.59 6.84
CA ALA A 168 15.58 4.84 6.69
C ALA A 168 14.92 5.98 7.45
N TRP A 169 15.73 6.92 7.91
CA TRP A 169 15.30 8.15 8.54
C TRP A 169 15.61 9.34 7.64
N GLY A 170 14.90 10.44 7.81
CA GLY A 170 15.13 11.67 7.06
C GLY A 170 14.31 12.83 7.58
N CYS A 171 14.33 13.94 6.86
CA CYS A 171 13.58 15.15 7.21
C CYS A 171 12.53 15.44 6.13
N GLY A 172 11.25 15.43 6.51
CA GLY A 172 10.13 15.71 5.64
C GLY A 172 10.12 14.82 4.38
N SER A 173 9.63 15.35 3.27
CA SER A 173 9.61 14.67 1.96
C SER A 173 10.95 14.75 1.21
N GLY A 174 12.01 15.28 1.82
CA GLY A 174 13.32 15.41 1.21
C GLY A 174 13.95 14.07 0.81
N ALA A 175 14.89 14.08 -0.13
CA ALA A 175 15.54 12.89 -0.65
C ALA A 175 16.61 12.30 0.29
N GLY A 176 16.97 13.01 1.37
CA GLY A 176 18.00 12.54 2.31
C GLY A 176 17.53 11.29 3.07
N ARG A 177 18.36 10.25 3.05
CA ARG A 177 18.15 9.01 3.83
C ARG A 177 19.35 8.83 4.76
N ALA A 178 19.06 8.38 5.98
CA ALA A 178 20.05 8.08 7.00
C ALA A 178 19.68 6.79 7.73
N ASP A 179 20.67 6.12 8.29
CA ASP A 179 20.46 4.89 9.07
C ASP A 179 19.85 5.18 10.44
N ARG A 180 19.94 6.43 10.89
CA ARG A 180 19.45 6.90 12.20
C ARG A 180 18.77 8.28 12.05
N PRO A 181 17.90 8.66 13.01
CA PRO A 181 17.26 9.96 13.00
C PRO A 181 18.28 11.11 12.85
N PRO A 182 18.16 11.96 11.81
CA PRO A 182 18.98 13.15 11.67
C PRO A 182 18.38 14.32 12.48
N GLU A 183 19.18 15.32 12.75
CA GLU A 183 18.67 16.63 13.15
C GLU A 183 17.97 17.29 11.96
N CYS A 184 16.68 17.61 12.14
CA CYS A 184 15.87 18.18 11.08
C CYS A 184 15.80 19.71 11.19
N PRO A 185 15.81 20.44 10.05
CA PRO A 185 15.63 21.88 10.05
C PRO A 185 14.29 22.29 10.68
N ASP A 186 14.27 23.50 11.27
CA ASP A 186 13.05 24.11 11.80
C ASP A 186 11.91 24.10 10.77
N GLY A 187 10.72 23.69 11.20
CA GLY A 187 9.54 23.61 10.35
C GLY A 187 9.47 22.37 9.45
N SER A 188 10.46 21.48 9.53
CA SER A 188 10.42 20.15 8.91
C SER A 188 9.91 19.11 9.91
N THR A 189 9.50 17.94 9.41
CA THR A 189 9.19 16.76 10.24
C THR A 189 10.38 15.81 10.27
N LEU A 190 10.52 15.04 11.35
CA LEU A 190 11.34 13.83 11.33
C LEU A 190 10.53 12.74 10.66
N ARG A 191 11.10 12.02 9.68
CA ARG A 191 10.41 10.98 8.94
C ARG A 191 11.10 9.64 9.06
N LEU A 192 10.32 8.61 9.39
CA LEU A 192 10.71 7.21 9.30
C LEU A 192 10.13 6.61 8.02
N TRP A 193 11.00 5.99 7.23
CA TRP A 193 10.65 5.22 6.06
C TRP A 193 10.81 3.74 6.35
N ILE A 194 9.78 2.94 6.02
CA ILE A 194 9.80 1.49 6.14
C ILE A 194 9.31 0.91 4.83
N THR A 195 10.14 0.11 4.17
CA THR A 195 9.83 -0.54 2.90
C THR A 195 9.52 -1.99 3.12
N PHE A 196 8.42 -2.47 2.57
CA PHE A 196 7.93 -3.83 2.72
C PHE A 196 8.46 -4.74 1.62
N PRO A 197 8.61 -6.05 1.91
CA PRO A 197 8.86 -7.04 0.87
C PRO A 197 7.65 -7.15 -0.07
N ASP A 198 7.92 -7.41 -1.34
CA ASP A 198 6.96 -7.30 -2.44
C ASP A 198 6.85 -8.54 -3.33
N CYS A 199 7.60 -9.60 -3.04
CA CYS A 199 7.55 -10.86 -3.78
C CYS A 199 6.95 -11.97 -2.92
N TRP A 200 5.85 -12.57 -3.37
CA TRP A 200 5.06 -13.56 -2.64
C TRP A 200 5.26 -14.98 -3.18
N ASP A 201 5.29 -15.97 -2.28
CA ASP A 201 5.45 -17.39 -2.60
C ASP A 201 4.13 -18.12 -2.92
N GLN A 202 2.99 -17.44 -2.83
CA GLN A 202 1.63 -17.97 -3.01
C GLN A 202 1.22 -19.09 -2.04
N SER A 203 2.01 -19.38 -1.02
CA SER A 203 1.73 -20.54 -0.15
C SER A 203 0.78 -20.18 1.00
N ARG A 204 0.81 -18.93 1.48
CA ARG A 204 0.05 -18.49 2.66
C ARG A 204 -0.01 -16.95 2.72
N LEU A 205 -0.92 -16.45 3.55
CA LEU A 205 -1.16 -15.01 3.72
C LEU A 205 -0.37 -14.39 4.88
N THR A 206 0.30 -15.18 5.69
CA THR A 206 1.09 -14.71 6.84
C THR A 206 2.32 -15.58 7.06
N SER A 207 3.36 -15.02 7.67
CA SER A 207 4.61 -15.73 8.03
C SER A 207 4.58 -16.37 9.41
N PHE A 208 3.53 -16.17 10.19
CA PHE A 208 3.52 -16.61 11.59
C PHE A 208 3.90 -18.08 11.75
N GLY A 209 4.98 -18.32 12.50
CA GLY A 209 5.47 -19.66 12.88
C GLY A 209 6.17 -20.50 11.82
N THR A 210 6.31 -20.05 10.57
CA THR A 210 6.75 -20.96 9.48
C THR A 210 7.72 -20.37 8.44
N GLY A 211 8.42 -19.28 8.76
CA GLY A 211 9.34 -18.61 7.82
C GLY A 211 8.62 -17.66 6.88
N ALA A 212 9.38 -16.79 6.24
CA ALA A 212 8.85 -15.69 5.47
C ALA A 212 8.14 -16.16 4.19
N HIS A 213 6.89 -15.74 4.00
CA HIS A 213 6.13 -15.91 2.76
C HIS A 213 6.39 -14.80 1.75
N MET A 214 7.11 -13.75 2.16
CA MET A 214 7.47 -12.60 1.37
C MET A 214 8.98 -12.43 1.28
N ARG A 215 9.47 -11.88 0.17
CA ARG A 215 10.86 -11.46 -0.07
C ARG A 215 10.89 -10.10 -0.74
N TYR A 216 12.00 -9.38 -0.55
CA TYR A 216 12.26 -8.16 -1.31
C TYR A 216 12.68 -8.50 -2.73
N SER A 217 12.18 -7.74 -3.70
CA SER A 217 12.72 -7.72 -5.06
C SER A 217 14.08 -7.00 -5.06
N SER A 218 14.98 -7.41 -5.97
CA SER A 218 16.25 -6.72 -6.20
C SER A 218 16.48 -6.43 -7.69
N GLU A 219 16.44 -7.45 -8.53
CA GLU A 219 16.41 -7.38 -9.99
C GLU A 219 15.19 -8.17 -10.49
N GLY A 220 14.01 -7.91 -9.88
CA GLY A 220 12.80 -8.70 -9.97
C GLY A 220 12.65 -9.66 -8.81
N CYS A 221 11.59 -10.45 -8.83
CA CYS A 221 11.29 -11.41 -7.78
C CYS A 221 12.16 -12.66 -7.86
N PRO A 222 12.66 -13.17 -6.70
CA PRO A 222 13.49 -14.37 -6.68
C PRO A 222 12.69 -15.63 -7.06
N PRO A 223 13.32 -16.70 -7.56
CA PRO A 223 12.63 -17.89 -8.06
C PRO A 223 11.75 -18.62 -7.04
N THR A 224 11.92 -18.35 -5.76
CA THR A 224 11.10 -18.93 -4.67
C THR A 224 9.84 -18.14 -4.35
N HIS A 225 9.73 -16.90 -4.86
CA HIS A 225 8.66 -15.96 -4.57
C HIS A 225 8.31 -15.19 -5.85
N LEU A 226 7.72 -15.87 -6.83
CA LEU A 226 7.60 -15.37 -8.19
C LEU A 226 6.48 -14.35 -8.42
N THR A 227 5.62 -14.13 -7.43
CA THR A 227 4.46 -13.24 -7.61
C THR A 227 4.77 -11.84 -7.10
N PRO A 228 4.96 -10.86 -8.00
CA PRO A 228 5.19 -9.49 -7.59
C PRO A 228 3.87 -8.85 -7.13
N LEU A 229 3.90 -8.30 -5.93
CA LEU A 229 2.84 -7.49 -5.33
C LEU A 229 3.30 -6.03 -5.29
N PRO A 230 2.44 -5.05 -5.00
CA PRO A 230 2.89 -3.69 -4.78
C PRO A 230 3.95 -3.65 -3.66
N GLN A 231 5.07 -2.98 -3.87
CA GLN A 231 5.98 -2.66 -2.79
C GLN A 231 5.41 -1.50 -1.98
N LEU A 232 4.89 -1.80 -0.79
CA LEU A 232 4.44 -0.77 0.14
C LEU A 232 5.68 -0.11 0.77
N GLN A 233 5.71 1.22 0.75
CA GLN A 233 6.64 2.01 1.55
C GLN A 233 5.84 2.94 2.46
N MET A 234 5.94 2.73 3.75
CA MET A 234 5.36 3.61 4.76
C MET A 234 6.31 4.79 5.02
N ALA A 235 5.75 5.98 5.07
CA ALA A 235 6.41 7.19 5.53
C ALA A 235 5.64 7.73 6.73
N ILE A 236 6.25 7.69 7.89
CA ILE A 236 5.66 8.15 9.16
C ILE A 236 6.34 9.44 9.55
N ASP A 237 5.57 10.51 9.65
CA ASP A 237 6.06 11.82 10.05
C ASP A 237 5.84 12.07 11.54
N PHE A 238 6.88 12.54 12.20
CA PHE A 238 6.87 12.99 13.57
C PHE A 238 7.19 14.49 13.64
N PRO A 239 6.83 15.21 14.71
CA PRO A 239 7.34 16.54 14.93
C PRO A 239 8.87 16.56 14.83
N ALA A 240 9.46 17.71 14.48
CA ALA A 240 10.90 17.89 14.58
C ALA A 240 11.31 17.76 16.07
N VAL A 241 12.18 16.81 16.35
CA VAL A 241 12.70 16.52 17.69
C VAL A 241 14.20 16.31 17.62
N ALA A 242 14.90 16.60 18.73
CA ALA A 242 16.32 16.30 18.83
C ALA A 242 16.54 14.78 18.71
N PRO A 243 17.52 14.33 17.92
CA PRO A 243 17.72 12.89 17.67
C PRO A 243 18.35 12.15 18.85
N GLU A 244 18.95 12.87 19.81
CA GLU A 244 19.64 12.26 20.94
C GLU A 244 18.68 11.58 21.90
N GLY A 245 18.96 10.31 22.20
CA GLY A 245 18.17 9.51 23.15
C GLY A 245 16.82 9.04 22.63
N LEU A 246 16.52 9.23 21.35
CA LEU A 246 15.33 8.62 20.73
C LEU A 246 15.42 7.10 20.79
N SER A 247 14.28 6.49 21.05
CA SER A 247 14.11 5.02 21.04
C SER A 247 12.72 4.67 20.50
N LEU A 248 12.49 3.38 20.29
CA LEU A 248 11.18 2.84 19.93
C LEU A 248 10.62 2.02 21.09
N SER A 249 9.32 1.89 21.16
CA SER A 249 8.67 1.01 22.17
C SER A 249 9.10 -0.45 22.04
N SER A 250 9.59 -0.88 20.87
CA SER A 250 10.20 -2.18 20.62
C SER A 250 11.64 -2.31 21.14
N GLY A 251 12.32 -1.19 21.43
CA GLY A 251 13.73 -1.19 21.87
C GLY A 251 14.52 0.00 21.37
N SER A 252 15.75 -0.24 20.90
CA SER A 252 16.57 0.83 20.31
C SER A 252 15.96 1.34 18.99
N ILE A 253 16.48 2.47 18.50
CA ILE A 253 16.05 3.02 17.21
C ILE A 253 16.29 2.06 16.03
N ASP A 254 17.21 1.12 16.19
CA ASP A 254 17.53 0.11 15.19
C ASP A 254 16.45 -1.00 15.08
N SER A 255 15.58 -1.15 16.11
CA SER A 255 14.47 -2.12 16.12
C SER A 255 13.25 -1.64 15.32
N ALA A 256 13.41 -0.62 14.47
CA ALA A 256 12.34 -0.12 13.62
C ALA A 256 11.77 -1.22 12.72
N HIS A 257 10.47 -1.35 12.73
CA HIS A 257 9.69 -2.26 11.89
C HIS A 257 8.30 -1.71 11.68
N ALA A 258 7.57 -2.30 10.78
CA ALA A 258 6.16 -2.01 10.60
C ALA A 258 5.41 -3.23 10.10
N ASP A 259 4.13 -3.18 10.25
CA ASP A 259 3.20 -4.24 9.97
C ASP A 259 2.09 -3.72 9.06
N PHE A 260 1.60 -4.59 8.20
CA PHE A 260 0.55 -4.30 7.25
C PHE A 260 -0.41 -5.49 7.19
N TRP A 261 -1.70 -5.20 7.30
CA TRP A 261 -2.76 -6.16 7.08
C TRP A 261 -3.69 -5.66 5.99
N ASN A 262 -3.74 -6.38 4.87
CA ASN A 262 -4.61 -6.05 3.75
C ASN A 262 -6.07 -6.34 4.07
N THR A 263 -6.78 -5.31 4.50
CA THR A 263 -8.23 -5.30 4.64
C THR A 263 -8.87 -4.19 3.79
N TRP A 264 -8.22 -3.81 2.70
CA TRP A 264 -8.81 -2.97 1.65
C TRP A 264 -10.12 -3.60 1.13
N ASP A 265 -11.04 -2.76 0.68
CA ASP A 265 -12.00 -3.22 -0.32
C ASP A 265 -11.22 -3.79 -1.52
N GLN A 266 -11.39 -5.09 -1.78
CA GLN A 266 -10.54 -5.81 -2.73
C GLN A 266 -10.72 -5.30 -4.16
N ASP A 267 -11.96 -4.97 -4.57
CA ASP A 267 -12.25 -4.43 -5.89
C ASP A 267 -11.59 -3.06 -6.08
N LYS A 268 -11.55 -2.25 -5.01
CA LYS A 268 -10.85 -0.96 -5.04
C LYS A 268 -9.34 -1.14 -5.20
N LEU A 269 -8.72 -2.00 -4.40
CA LEU A 269 -7.29 -2.27 -4.48
C LEU A 269 -6.88 -2.79 -5.86
N GLU A 270 -7.65 -3.71 -6.44
CA GLU A 270 -7.42 -4.24 -7.78
C GLU A 270 -7.51 -3.13 -8.84
N ARG A 271 -8.46 -2.20 -8.70
CA ARG A 271 -8.55 -1.03 -9.57
C ARG A 271 -7.35 -0.10 -9.44
N GLU A 272 -6.84 0.16 -8.23
CA GLU A 272 -5.64 0.97 -8.02
C GLU A 272 -4.42 0.35 -8.70
N VAL A 273 -4.22 -0.95 -8.54
CA VAL A 273 -3.13 -1.67 -9.22
C VAL A 273 -3.31 -1.59 -10.74
N ALA A 274 -4.48 -1.96 -11.26
CA ALA A 274 -4.74 -2.02 -12.70
C ALA A 274 -4.69 -0.65 -13.39
N LEU A 275 -5.14 0.41 -12.73
CA LEU A 275 -5.26 1.75 -13.33
C LEU A 275 -4.03 2.64 -13.08
N CYS A 276 -3.27 2.39 -12.04
CA CYS A 276 -2.10 3.17 -11.70
C CYS A 276 -0.79 2.41 -11.98
N LEU A 277 -0.55 1.29 -11.28
CA LEU A 277 0.72 0.56 -11.43
C LEU A 277 0.86 -0.07 -12.81
N ASN A 278 -0.11 -0.88 -13.23
CA ASN A 278 -0.04 -1.58 -14.51
C ASN A 278 -0.08 -0.67 -15.75
N ARG A 279 -0.38 0.61 -15.56
CA ARG A 279 -0.33 1.63 -16.62
C ARG A 279 0.84 2.59 -16.49
N ASP A 280 1.77 2.33 -15.59
CA ASP A 280 2.92 3.17 -15.30
C ASP A 280 2.53 4.63 -15.01
N LEU A 281 1.50 4.81 -14.17
CA LEU A 281 0.99 6.12 -13.79
C LEU A 281 1.22 6.42 -12.31
N VAL A 282 1.29 7.71 -11.99
CA VAL A 282 1.28 8.22 -10.62
C VAL A 282 -0.14 8.67 -10.28
N CYS A 283 -0.74 8.08 -9.25
CA CYS A 283 -2.09 8.35 -8.78
C CYS A 283 -2.10 8.80 -7.32
N GLY A 284 -3.18 9.45 -6.89
CA GLY A 284 -3.38 9.80 -5.47
C GLY A 284 -2.51 10.94 -4.96
N LEU A 285 -1.95 11.76 -5.82
CA LEU A 285 -1.34 13.01 -5.43
C LEU A 285 -2.44 14.07 -5.42
N SER A 286 -2.86 14.54 -4.24
CA SER A 286 -3.64 15.76 -4.14
C SER A 286 -2.87 16.90 -4.77
N SER A 287 -3.50 17.60 -5.68
CA SER A 287 -3.01 18.83 -6.29
C SER A 287 -2.84 19.94 -5.27
#